data_e05ed5089628257a0292a9979ae16441
#
_entry.id   e05ed5089628257a0292a9979ae16441
#
_cell.length_a   1.000
_cell.length_b   1.000
_cell.length_c   1.000
_cell.angle_alpha   90.00
_cell.angle_beta   90.00
_cell.angle_gamma   90.00
#
_symmetry.space_group_name_H-M   'P 1'
#
loop_
_entity.id
_entity.type
_entity.pdbx_description
1 polymer ?
#
loop_
_entity_poly.entity_id
_entity_poly.type
_entity_poly.pdbx_seq_one_letter_code
_entity_poly.pdbx_strand_id
1 'polypeptide(L)'
;VISNQEESKYDVPQGVFQIGQGMAAPTLMTWGQPEHHERYLPKLVSGEEIWCQLFSEPAGGSDLAALRTKAEKEGDDWIINGQKIWTSGAHYSDYGILVVRTDPNVAKHKGLSYFFLDMKSPGVEIKPIKQLTGGAGFNEVYFTDVRIPDSQRLGEVGQGWQVALTTLMNERAAIGGGGGGVNVDLAYKI
;
A
#
# COMPACT_ATOMS: atom_id res chain seq x y z
N VAL A 1 7.36 13.77 15.80
CA VAL A 1 8.11 13.56 17.06
C VAL A 1 7.18 13.73 18.25
N ILE A 2 6.47 14.87 18.40
CA ILE A 2 5.58 15.11 19.55
C ILE A 2 4.41 14.11 19.57
N SER A 3 3.78 13.81 18.44
CA SER A 3 2.69 12.84 18.33
C SER A 3 3.11 11.45 18.87
N ASN A 4 4.25 10.93 18.42
CA ASN A 4 4.75 9.61 18.87
C ASN A 4 5.08 9.59 20.38
N GLN A 5 5.53 10.73 20.93
CA GLN A 5 5.78 10.86 22.38
C GLN A 5 4.49 10.85 23.19
N GLU A 6 3.41 11.44 22.66
CA GLU A 6 2.10 11.39 23.30
C GLU A 6 1.46 10.01 23.16
N GLU A 7 1.50 9.41 21.97
CA GLU A 7 0.97 8.06 21.71
C GLU A 7 1.63 6.98 22.56
N SER A 8 2.93 7.10 22.82
CA SER A 8 3.67 6.11 23.66
C SER A 8 3.19 6.02 25.09
N LYS A 9 2.35 6.96 25.55
CA LYS A 9 1.73 6.93 26.88
C LYS A 9 0.48 6.04 26.95
N TYR A 10 -0.02 5.59 25.80
CA TYR A 10 -1.27 4.85 25.68
C TYR A 10 -1.04 3.53 24.94
N ASP A 11 -1.83 2.52 25.26
CA ASP A 11 -1.88 1.25 24.53
C ASP A 11 -2.82 1.43 23.31
N VAL A 12 -2.26 1.84 22.19
CA VAL A 12 -3.02 2.08 20.94
C VAL A 12 -2.76 0.97 19.92
N PRO A 13 -3.78 0.50 19.18
CA PRO A 13 -3.63 -0.55 18.17
C PRO A 13 -2.97 0.00 16.90
N GLN A 14 -1.68 0.30 16.96
CA GLN A 14 -0.92 0.94 15.87
C GLN A 14 -0.88 0.11 14.58
N GLY A 15 -0.90 -1.23 14.68
CA GLY A 15 -0.66 -2.12 13.55
C GLY A 15 -1.66 -1.97 12.38
N VAL A 16 -2.91 -1.63 12.67
CA VAL A 16 -3.98 -1.49 11.66
C VAL A 16 -3.82 -0.20 10.84
N PHE A 17 -3.34 0.87 11.46
CA PHE A 17 -3.27 2.21 10.85
C PHE A 17 -1.89 2.53 10.27
N GLN A 18 -0.88 1.72 10.59
CA GLN A 18 0.52 2.02 10.26
C GLN A 18 0.77 2.22 8.76
N ILE A 19 0.17 1.39 7.90
CA ILE A 19 0.32 1.52 6.44
C ILE A 19 -0.37 2.79 5.96
N GLY A 20 -1.59 3.04 6.41
CA GLY A 20 -2.33 4.24 6.06
C GLY A 20 -1.58 5.51 6.46
N GLN A 21 -1.35 5.69 7.75
CA GLN A 21 -0.77 6.90 8.32
C GLN A 21 0.72 7.06 8.00
N GLY A 22 1.49 5.95 8.02
CA GLY A 22 2.94 5.99 7.83
C GLY A 22 3.42 5.93 6.37
N MET A 23 2.60 5.47 5.45
CA MET A 23 3.01 5.22 4.05
C MET A 23 2.06 5.88 3.05
N ALA A 24 0.76 5.59 3.10
CA ALA A 24 -0.21 6.11 2.14
C ALA A 24 -0.42 7.63 2.30
N ALA A 25 -0.62 8.12 3.52
CA ALA A 25 -0.81 9.55 3.78
C ALA A 25 0.35 10.41 3.27
N PRO A 26 1.62 10.16 3.64
CA PRO A 26 2.73 10.97 3.13
C PRO A 26 2.93 10.85 1.61
N THR A 27 2.58 9.70 1.01
CA THR A 27 2.60 9.53 -0.44
C THR A 27 1.52 10.38 -1.11
N LEU A 28 0.28 10.35 -0.60
CA LEU A 28 -0.81 11.21 -1.06
C LEU A 28 -0.48 12.69 -0.89
N MET A 29 0.10 13.10 0.23
CA MET A 29 0.51 14.49 0.49
C MET A 29 1.54 14.98 -0.52
N THR A 30 2.44 14.09 -0.99
CA THR A 30 3.51 14.46 -1.92
C THR A 30 3.07 14.45 -3.38
N TRP A 31 2.23 13.49 -3.77
CA TRP A 31 1.90 13.19 -5.16
C TRP A 31 0.42 13.35 -5.51
N GLY A 32 -0.43 13.54 -4.51
CA GLY A 32 -1.87 13.71 -4.70
C GLY A 32 -2.22 15.13 -5.19
N GLN A 33 -3.41 15.25 -5.76
CA GLN A 33 -4.03 16.53 -6.10
C GLN A 33 -4.79 17.09 -4.89
N PRO A 34 -5.15 18.39 -4.88
CA PRO A 34 -5.91 18.99 -3.78
C PRO A 34 -7.17 18.21 -3.40
N GLU A 35 -7.91 17.70 -4.40
CA GLU A 35 -9.13 16.91 -4.21
C GLU A 35 -8.85 15.59 -3.47
N HIS A 36 -7.67 14.97 -3.72
CA HIS A 36 -7.24 13.78 -2.98
C HIS A 36 -6.97 14.11 -1.51
N HIS A 37 -6.34 15.26 -1.24
CA HIS A 37 -6.06 15.69 0.12
C HIS A 37 -7.33 15.94 0.91
N GLU A 38 -8.29 16.66 0.32
CA GLU A 38 -9.56 17.00 0.97
C GLU A 38 -10.40 15.74 1.24
N ARG A 39 -10.46 14.81 0.29
CA ARG A 39 -11.34 13.63 0.37
C ARG A 39 -10.75 12.52 1.25
N TYR A 40 -9.46 12.21 1.10
CA TYR A 40 -8.89 10.98 1.67
C TYR A 40 -8.08 11.21 2.94
N LEU A 41 -7.28 12.29 3.04
CA LEU A 41 -6.38 12.47 4.18
C LEU A 41 -7.10 12.55 5.54
N PRO A 42 -8.23 13.29 5.70
CA PRO A 42 -8.89 13.36 7.00
C PRO A 42 -9.31 11.98 7.52
N LYS A 43 -9.95 11.17 6.67
CA LYS A 43 -10.44 9.84 7.06
C LYS A 43 -9.33 8.81 7.24
N LEU A 44 -8.27 8.92 6.45
CA LEU A 44 -7.09 8.08 6.59
C LEU A 44 -6.37 8.36 7.91
N VAL A 45 -6.20 9.64 8.27
CA VAL A 45 -5.48 10.04 9.49
C VAL A 45 -6.33 9.77 10.74
N SER A 46 -7.65 9.96 10.68
CA SER A 46 -8.56 9.62 11.78
C SER A 46 -8.76 8.12 11.99
N GLY A 47 -8.36 7.30 11.01
CA GLY A 47 -8.57 5.84 11.04
C GLY A 47 -9.99 5.41 10.66
N GLU A 48 -10.81 6.31 10.11
CA GLU A 48 -12.12 5.97 9.55
C GLU A 48 -12.00 5.13 8.27
N GLU A 49 -10.94 5.32 7.49
CA GLU A 49 -10.62 4.53 6.30
C GLU A 49 -9.25 3.86 6.48
N ILE A 50 -9.21 2.55 6.37
CA ILE A 50 -8.00 1.74 6.50
C ILE A 50 -7.41 1.48 5.13
N TRP A 51 -6.08 1.62 5.01
CA TRP A 51 -5.37 1.50 3.76
C TRP A 51 -4.33 0.37 3.81
N CYS A 52 -4.17 -0.37 2.70
CA CYS A 52 -3.14 -1.39 2.52
C CYS A 52 -2.17 -1.05 1.39
N GLN A 53 -1.08 -1.82 1.29
CA GLN A 53 -0.03 -1.65 0.29
C GLN A 53 0.01 -2.84 -0.67
N LEU A 54 -0.24 -2.60 -1.96
CA LEU A 54 -0.34 -3.59 -3.02
C LEU A 54 0.90 -3.53 -3.93
N PHE A 55 2.04 -4.02 -3.42
CA PHE A 55 3.33 -3.93 -4.11
C PHE A 55 3.85 -5.28 -4.57
N SER A 56 4.14 -6.18 -3.64
CA SER A 56 4.76 -7.48 -3.92
C SER A 56 3.89 -8.37 -4.80
N GLU A 57 4.56 -9.16 -5.65
CA GLU A 57 3.91 -10.16 -6.51
C GLU A 57 4.54 -11.55 -6.28
N PRO A 58 3.86 -12.65 -6.64
CA PRO A 58 4.42 -14.00 -6.49
C PRO A 58 5.77 -14.20 -7.18
N ALA A 59 6.01 -13.47 -8.28
CA ALA A 59 7.24 -13.55 -9.06
C ALA A 59 8.37 -12.68 -8.50
N GLY A 60 8.10 -11.76 -7.54
CA GLY A 60 9.13 -10.89 -6.99
C GLY A 60 8.62 -9.86 -5.99
N GLY A 61 9.35 -9.74 -4.85
CA GLY A 61 9.16 -8.69 -3.87
C GLY A 61 10.37 -7.75 -3.84
N SER A 62 11.59 -8.30 -3.72
CA SER A 62 12.83 -7.50 -3.69
C SER A 62 13.10 -6.76 -4.99
N ASP A 63 12.77 -7.32 -6.15
CA ASP A 63 12.79 -6.62 -7.43
C ASP A 63 11.39 -6.09 -7.77
N LEU A 64 10.93 -5.11 -7.02
CA LEU A 64 9.61 -4.49 -7.21
C LEU A 64 9.44 -3.97 -8.65
N ALA A 65 10.50 -3.45 -9.28
CA ALA A 65 10.41 -2.92 -10.63
C ALA A 65 10.14 -3.98 -11.70
N ALA A 66 10.28 -5.28 -11.39
CA ALA A 66 9.95 -6.39 -12.28
C ALA A 66 8.48 -6.85 -12.19
N LEU A 67 7.65 -6.13 -11.46
CA LEU A 67 6.21 -6.43 -11.30
C LEU A 67 5.50 -6.58 -12.66
N ARG A 68 4.46 -7.44 -12.69
CA ARG A 68 3.72 -7.85 -13.89
C ARG A 68 2.26 -7.47 -13.90
N THR A 69 1.68 -7.09 -12.74
CA THR A 69 0.30 -6.55 -12.72
C THR A 69 0.23 -5.40 -13.68
N LYS A 70 -0.61 -5.52 -14.71
CA LYS A 70 -0.72 -4.55 -15.81
C LYS A 70 -1.88 -3.60 -15.62
N ALA A 71 -1.75 -2.41 -16.21
CA ALA A 71 -2.83 -1.46 -16.38
C ALA A 71 -2.89 -1.02 -17.84
N GLU A 72 -4.03 -1.18 -18.46
CA GLU A 72 -4.30 -0.79 -19.85
C GLU A 72 -5.31 0.35 -19.85
N LYS A 73 -5.01 1.44 -20.57
CA LYS A 73 -5.88 2.61 -20.60
C LYS A 73 -7.09 2.36 -21.51
N GLU A 74 -8.28 2.67 -20.99
CA GLU A 74 -9.55 2.58 -21.71
C GLU A 74 -10.39 3.84 -21.42
N GLY A 75 -10.37 4.78 -22.34
CA GLY A 75 -10.98 6.08 -22.13
C GLY A 75 -10.32 6.85 -20.99
N ASP A 76 -11.11 7.26 -20.01
CA ASP A 76 -10.63 7.96 -18.81
C ASP A 76 -10.26 7.00 -17.65
N ASP A 77 -10.40 5.69 -17.86
CA ASP A 77 -10.12 4.67 -16.87
C ASP A 77 -8.89 3.83 -17.23
N TRP A 78 -8.42 3.07 -16.25
CA TRP A 78 -7.41 2.04 -16.37
C TRP A 78 -7.99 0.69 -16.00
N ILE A 79 -7.74 -0.33 -16.82
CA ILE A 79 -8.15 -1.70 -16.57
C ILE A 79 -6.97 -2.47 -15.99
N ILE A 80 -7.14 -2.93 -14.75
CA ILE A 80 -6.08 -3.60 -14.00
C ILE A 80 -6.29 -5.11 -14.02
N ASN A 81 -5.23 -5.84 -14.39
CA ASN A 81 -5.19 -7.29 -14.36
C ASN A 81 -3.88 -7.79 -13.75
N GLY A 82 -3.95 -8.72 -12.81
CA GLY A 82 -2.79 -9.30 -12.16
C GLY A 82 -3.05 -9.78 -10.75
N GLN A 83 -1.97 -9.89 -9.97
CA GLN A 83 -2.02 -10.39 -8.61
C GLN A 83 -0.97 -9.70 -7.74
N LYS A 84 -1.36 -9.37 -6.51
CA LYS A 84 -0.46 -8.96 -5.44
C LYS A 84 -0.48 -10.00 -4.33
N ILE A 85 0.62 -10.08 -3.57
CA ILE A 85 0.76 -11.05 -2.48
C ILE A 85 1.42 -10.41 -1.26
N TRP A 86 1.30 -11.03 -0.12
CA TRP A 86 1.82 -10.57 1.17
C TRP A 86 1.23 -9.22 1.60
N THR A 87 0.03 -8.90 1.12
CA THR A 87 -0.66 -7.66 1.46
C THR A 87 -1.21 -7.74 2.88
N SER A 88 -0.59 -6.98 3.79
CA SER A 88 -1.04 -6.89 5.18
C SER A 88 -2.42 -6.24 5.24
N GLY A 89 -3.36 -6.91 5.92
CA GLY A 89 -4.66 -6.35 6.24
C GLY A 89 -5.61 -6.07 5.06
N ALA A 90 -5.33 -6.55 3.85
CA ALA A 90 -6.19 -6.27 2.68
C ALA A 90 -7.65 -6.63 2.90
N HIS A 91 -7.94 -7.68 3.67
CA HIS A 91 -9.30 -8.18 3.89
C HIS A 91 -10.18 -7.26 4.76
N TYR A 92 -9.60 -6.27 5.43
CA TYR A 92 -10.34 -5.24 6.17
C TYR A 92 -10.04 -3.81 5.70
N SER A 93 -9.20 -3.64 4.67
CA SER A 93 -8.86 -2.32 4.13
C SER A 93 -9.95 -1.78 3.22
N ASP A 94 -10.19 -0.48 3.29
CA ASP A 94 -11.10 0.25 2.41
C ASP A 94 -10.40 0.62 1.10
N TYR A 95 -9.14 1.05 1.18
CA TYR A 95 -8.32 1.46 0.02
C TYR A 95 -6.98 0.75 0.00
N GLY A 96 -6.38 0.69 -1.19
CA GLY A 96 -5.02 0.19 -1.39
C GLY A 96 -4.19 1.11 -2.28
N ILE A 97 -2.93 1.33 -1.90
CA ILE A 97 -1.93 1.97 -2.78
C ILE A 97 -1.30 0.90 -3.67
N LEU A 98 -1.30 1.12 -4.98
CA LEU A 98 -1.03 0.10 -5.98
C LEU A 98 0.01 0.56 -7.00
N VAL A 99 1.06 -0.25 -7.23
CA VAL A 99 2.01 -0.08 -8.32
C VAL A 99 1.72 -1.11 -9.41
N VAL A 100 1.63 -0.63 -10.67
CA VAL A 100 1.31 -1.46 -11.83
C VAL A 100 2.19 -1.12 -13.02
N ARG A 101 2.23 -1.99 -14.01
CA ARG A 101 2.91 -1.78 -15.27
C ARG A 101 1.96 -1.21 -16.30
N THR A 102 2.24 0.01 -16.73
CA THR A 102 1.48 0.71 -17.79
C THR A 102 2.17 0.64 -19.16
N ASP A 103 3.52 0.46 -19.19
CA ASP A 103 4.26 0.27 -20.43
C ASP A 103 5.30 -0.86 -20.27
N PRO A 104 5.13 -2.01 -20.97
CA PRO A 104 6.09 -3.11 -20.95
C PRO A 104 7.28 -2.91 -21.91
N ASN A 105 7.26 -1.90 -22.79
CA ASN A 105 8.24 -1.74 -23.87
C ASN A 105 9.39 -0.80 -23.52
N VAL A 106 9.37 -0.19 -22.33
CA VAL A 106 10.42 0.71 -21.84
C VAL A 106 11.22 0.07 -20.72
N ALA A 107 12.30 0.71 -20.28
CA ALA A 107 13.08 0.25 -19.14
C ALA A 107 12.16 0.02 -17.92
N LYS A 108 12.36 -1.09 -17.18
CA LYS A 108 11.41 -1.60 -16.17
C LYS A 108 10.93 -0.56 -15.17
N HIS A 109 11.78 0.37 -14.73
CA HIS A 109 11.43 1.44 -13.79
C HIS A 109 10.59 2.55 -14.44
N LYS A 110 10.71 2.77 -15.76
CA LYS A 110 10.00 3.81 -16.50
C LYS A 110 8.60 3.41 -16.95
N GLY A 111 8.31 2.11 -16.94
CA GLY A 111 7.01 1.57 -17.37
C GLY A 111 6.02 1.38 -16.23
N LEU A 112 6.26 1.97 -15.07
CA LEU A 112 5.40 1.83 -13.89
C LEU A 112 4.57 3.08 -13.65
N SER A 113 3.33 2.87 -13.23
CA SER A 113 2.45 3.93 -12.74
C SER A 113 1.90 3.55 -11.38
N TYR A 114 1.44 4.55 -10.65
CA TYR A 114 0.99 4.40 -9.28
C TYR A 114 -0.44 4.89 -9.13
N PHE A 115 -1.27 4.08 -8.49
CA PHE A 115 -2.67 4.34 -8.25
C PHE A 115 -3.03 4.10 -6.79
N PHE A 116 -4.17 4.57 -6.38
CA PHE A 116 -4.91 4.02 -5.27
C PHE A 116 -6.28 3.54 -5.75
N LEU A 117 -6.85 2.54 -5.08
CA LEU A 117 -8.14 1.98 -5.46
C LEU A 117 -8.97 1.62 -4.24
N ASP A 118 -10.28 1.64 -4.42
CA ASP A 118 -11.24 1.07 -3.48
C ASP A 118 -11.12 -0.47 -3.52
N MET A 119 -10.81 -1.07 -2.37
CA MET A 119 -10.64 -2.52 -2.23
C MET A 119 -11.94 -3.31 -2.44
N LYS A 120 -13.09 -2.63 -2.48
CA LYS A 120 -14.41 -3.20 -2.73
C LYS A 120 -14.82 -3.08 -4.21
N SER A 121 -13.94 -2.57 -5.09
CA SER A 121 -14.20 -2.45 -6.52
C SER A 121 -14.50 -3.80 -7.16
N PRO A 122 -15.43 -3.88 -8.12
CA PRO A 122 -15.68 -5.10 -8.88
C PRO A 122 -14.38 -5.63 -9.51
N GLY A 123 -14.17 -6.95 -9.42
CA GLY A 123 -12.98 -7.62 -9.94
C GLY A 123 -11.82 -7.72 -8.95
N VAL A 124 -11.90 -7.10 -7.78
CA VAL A 124 -10.96 -7.31 -6.67
C VAL A 124 -11.38 -8.53 -5.86
N GLU A 125 -10.51 -9.54 -5.79
CA GLU A 125 -10.71 -10.73 -4.97
C GLU A 125 -9.58 -10.84 -3.95
N ILE A 126 -9.91 -10.99 -2.66
CA ILE A 126 -8.95 -11.04 -1.56
C ILE A 126 -8.98 -12.43 -0.92
N LYS A 127 -7.81 -13.07 -0.83
CA LYS A 127 -7.65 -14.40 -0.21
C LYS A 127 -6.64 -14.34 0.95
N PRO A 128 -7.08 -14.53 2.19
CA PRO A 128 -6.18 -14.60 3.33
C PRO A 128 -5.19 -15.77 3.22
N ILE A 129 -3.92 -15.51 3.53
CA ILE A 129 -2.86 -16.54 3.55
C ILE A 129 -2.74 -17.08 4.98
N LYS A 130 -2.99 -18.38 5.14
CA LYS A 130 -2.83 -19.04 6.44
C LYS A 130 -1.35 -19.24 6.75
N GLN A 131 -0.88 -18.64 7.83
CA GLN A 131 0.49 -18.74 8.31
C GLN A 131 0.69 -19.93 9.24
N LEU A 132 1.94 -20.39 9.40
CA LEU A 132 2.29 -21.50 10.31
C LEU A 132 1.91 -21.18 11.78
N THR A 133 1.90 -19.91 12.16
CA THR A 133 1.47 -19.43 13.49
C THR A 133 -0.04 -19.52 13.72
N GLY A 134 -0.82 -19.89 12.70
CA GLY A 134 -2.30 -19.92 12.73
C GLY A 134 -2.95 -18.58 12.35
N GLY A 135 -2.19 -17.50 12.27
CA GLY A 135 -2.70 -16.20 11.81
C GLY A 135 -2.96 -16.16 10.30
N ALA A 136 -3.69 -15.13 9.84
CA ALA A 136 -4.00 -14.87 8.43
C ALA A 136 -3.97 -13.35 8.13
N GLY A 137 -2.96 -12.65 8.66
CA GLY A 137 -2.82 -11.20 8.49
C GLY A 137 -2.36 -10.78 7.10
N PHE A 138 -1.75 -11.67 6.33
CA PHE A 138 -1.36 -11.42 4.94
C PHE A 138 -2.37 -11.97 3.95
N ASN A 139 -2.44 -11.36 2.77
CA ASN A 139 -3.40 -11.72 1.74
C ASN A 139 -2.77 -11.78 0.36
N GLU A 140 -3.33 -12.64 -0.49
CA GLU A 140 -3.28 -12.53 -1.93
C GLU A 140 -4.42 -11.63 -2.38
N VAL A 141 -4.15 -10.75 -3.35
CA VAL A 141 -5.14 -9.86 -3.95
C VAL A 141 -5.09 -10.04 -5.45
N TYR A 142 -6.19 -10.47 -6.04
CA TYR A 142 -6.34 -10.69 -7.47
C TYR A 142 -7.13 -9.55 -8.09
N PHE A 143 -6.72 -9.16 -9.28
CA PHE A 143 -7.38 -8.14 -10.10
C PHE A 143 -7.81 -8.77 -11.42
N THR A 144 -9.10 -8.75 -11.69
CA THR A 144 -9.70 -9.22 -12.94
C THR A 144 -10.55 -8.10 -13.51
N ASP A 145 -10.02 -7.43 -14.53
CA ASP A 145 -10.66 -6.30 -15.22
C ASP A 145 -11.12 -5.19 -14.24
N VAL A 146 -10.34 -4.95 -13.19
CA VAL A 146 -10.64 -3.89 -12.22
C VAL A 146 -10.47 -2.53 -12.86
N ARG A 147 -11.52 -1.73 -12.82
CA ARG A 147 -11.56 -0.41 -13.41
C ARG A 147 -11.21 0.67 -12.38
N ILE A 148 -10.18 1.46 -12.67
CA ILE A 148 -9.71 2.57 -11.84
C ILE A 148 -9.73 3.86 -12.66
N PRO A 149 -10.41 4.93 -12.22
CA PRO A 149 -10.36 6.23 -12.89
C PRO A 149 -8.94 6.82 -12.93
N ASP A 150 -8.57 7.49 -14.02
CA ASP A 150 -7.25 8.16 -14.13
C ASP A 150 -7.05 9.22 -13.04
N SER A 151 -8.12 9.77 -12.51
CA SER A 151 -8.08 10.67 -11.35
C SER A 151 -7.53 10.05 -10.06
N GLN A 152 -7.49 8.72 -9.96
CA GLN A 152 -6.89 8.00 -8.83
C GLN A 152 -5.41 7.66 -9.05
N ARG A 153 -4.79 8.21 -10.07
CA ARG A 153 -3.35 8.09 -10.33
C ARG A 153 -2.55 9.12 -9.52
N LEU A 154 -1.44 8.66 -8.94
CA LEU A 154 -0.48 9.52 -8.24
C LEU A 154 0.77 9.70 -9.11
N GLY A 155 1.11 10.96 -9.40
CA GLY A 155 2.16 11.31 -10.36
C GLY A 155 1.74 11.09 -11.82
N GLU A 156 2.67 11.29 -12.77
CA GLU A 156 2.42 11.08 -14.20
C GLU A 156 2.54 9.59 -14.58
N VAL A 157 1.99 9.23 -15.76
CA VAL A 157 2.19 7.89 -16.36
C VAL A 157 3.69 7.64 -16.54
N GLY A 158 4.17 6.50 -16.06
CA GLY A 158 5.60 6.17 -16.06
C GLY A 158 6.40 6.70 -14.86
N GLN A 159 5.81 7.50 -13.98
CA GLN A 159 6.45 7.98 -12.74
C GLN A 159 6.20 7.08 -11.51
N GLY A 160 5.51 5.96 -11.69
CA GLY A 160 5.15 5.08 -10.57
C GLY A 160 6.34 4.60 -9.73
N TRP A 161 7.52 4.49 -10.31
CA TRP A 161 8.72 4.15 -9.55
C TRP A 161 9.12 5.25 -8.56
N GLN A 162 9.10 6.51 -8.96
CA GLN A 162 9.41 7.65 -8.08
C GLN A 162 8.40 7.76 -6.94
N VAL A 163 7.11 7.57 -7.25
CA VAL A 163 6.05 7.55 -6.24
C VAL A 163 6.26 6.40 -5.25
N ALA A 164 6.57 5.19 -5.76
CA ALA A 164 6.86 4.02 -4.94
C ALA A 164 8.08 4.23 -4.03
N LEU A 165 9.13 4.90 -4.51
CA LEU A 165 10.29 5.26 -3.68
C LEU A 165 9.90 6.17 -2.51
N THR A 166 9.02 7.15 -2.73
CA THR A 166 8.47 8.00 -1.65
C THR A 166 7.79 7.13 -0.59
N THR A 167 6.93 6.20 -1.01
CA THR A 167 6.26 5.26 -0.10
C THR A 167 7.26 4.42 0.70
N LEU A 168 8.26 3.80 0.02
CA LEU A 168 9.26 2.94 0.63
C LEU A 168 10.19 3.68 1.60
N MET A 169 10.50 4.95 1.32
CA MET A 169 11.28 5.79 2.24
C MET A 169 10.51 6.08 3.53
N ASN A 170 9.21 6.37 3.41
CA ASN A 170 8.34 6.57 4.57
C ASN A 170 8.13 5.26 5.35
N GLU A 171 8.01 4.12 4.67
CA GLU A 171 7.96 2.79 5.27
C GLU A 171 9.17 2.53 6.19
N ARG A 172 10.39 2.81 5.70
CA ARG A 172 11.62 2.67 6.50
C ARG A 172 11.61 3.58 7.73
N ALA A 173 11.09 4.79 7.60
CA ALA A 173 10.99 5.72 8.72
C ALA A 173 9.93 5.28 9.74
N ALA A 174 8.79 4.77 9.27
CA ALA A 174 7.69 4.29 10.11
C ALA A 174 8.05 2.99 10.85
N ILE A 175 8.67 2.03 10.16
CA ILE A 175 9.06 0.72 10.74
C ILE A 175 10.38 0.85 11.51
N GLY A 176 11.35 1.62 11.02
CA GLY A 176 12.67 1.79 11.65
C GLY A 176 12.68 2.72 12.86
N GLY A 177 11.67 3.60 12.99
CA GLY A 177 11.51 4.49 14.15
C GLY A 177 10.75 3.86 15.32
N GLY A 178 10.07 2.76 15.10
CA GLY A 178 9.48 1.94 16.14
C GLY A 178 10.56 1.12 16.84
N GLY A 179 11.08 1.63 17.93
CA GLY A 179 11.96 0.89 18.84
C GLY A 179 11.24 -0.29 19.51
N GLY A 180 10.75 -1.24 18.71
CA GLY A 180 10.44 -2.58 19.11
C GLY A 180 11.73 -3.36 19.28
N GLY A 181 12.60 -2.91 20.21
CA GLY A 181 13.66 -3.75 20.73
C GLY A 181 13.01 -5.02 21.27
N VAL A 182 13.47 -6.19 20.79
CA VAL A 182 13.15 -7.46 21.44
C VAL A 182 13.36 -7.23 22.92
N ASN A 183 12.29 -7.33 23.71
CA ASN A 183 12.42 -7.21 25.15
C ASN A 183 13.21 -8.43 25.63
N VAL A 184 14.52 -8.26 25.72
CA VAL A 184 15.47 -9.30 26.10
C VAL A 184 15.12 -9.88 27.45
N ASP A 185 14.47 -9.10 28.33
CA ASP A 185 13.99 -9.54 29.64
C ASP A 185 12.90 -10.62 29.55
N LEU A 186 12.17 -10.69 28.43
CA LEU A 186 11.19 -11.75 28.20
C LEU A 186 11.86 -13.09 27.84
N ALA A 187 13.03 -13.06 27.21
CA ALA A 187 13.78 -14.25 26.81
C ALA A 187 14.43 -14.97 27.99
N TYR A 188 14.61 -14.31 29.12
CA TYR A 188 15.16 -14.89 30.36
C TYR A 188 14.11 -15.40 31.36
N LYS A 189 12.81 -15.34 30.98
CA LYS A 189 11.71 -15.79 31.83
C LYS A 189 11.07 -17.13 31.41
N ILE A 190 11.70 -17.84 30.45
CA ILE A 190 11.26 -19.17 29.99
C ILE A 190 12.18 -20.24 30.58
#